data_89bb11b0be86548a53223728c61fa276
#
_entry.id   89bb11b0be86548a53223728c61fa276
#
_cell.length_a   1.000
_cell.length_b   1.000
_cell.length_c   1.000
_cell.angle_alpha   90.00
_cell.angle_beta   90.00
_cell.angle_gamma   90.00
#
_symmetry.space_group_name_H-M   'P 1'
#
loop_
_entity.id
_entity.type
_entity.pdbx_description
1 polymer ?
#
loop_
_entity_poly.entity_id
_entity_poly.type
_entity_poly.pdbx_seq_one_letter_code
_entity_poly.pdbx_strand_id
1 'polypeptide(L)'
;MLPSVISYDKRGVIPVIVSRMMRILLATILLVLLTTASAASERLPLFQDESIIKAVLTAPIAQAYAQRDQDVRLYMPGQWVYADADGENHRLDVSIRTRGLFRREYCDLSPLQLNFKKKQVKDTLFDGQNKLKVVAPCKHGAQWQQKVVLEYLAYRTLQILTDTSFSTRLVRLSYVDSDESMEPWTDLVFVIEDDDDMADRLGLVKLGVVANQFNQLDRPATALAELFQLLIANNDYSVLQGPEGDECCHNSEILAPKGNADSRIPVPFDFDLSGLVNAKYAAPPSSIPIRFVRTRYYRGLCHPPGVLEDAMAQVQSKRAEIMALYASTPLLEPRTKASTYRYIEEFFELLDDPKRVQKEIVGRCRGEDELAEMLSRD
;
A
#
# COMPACT_ATOMS: atom_id res chain seq x y z
N MET A 1 -64.98 -6.86 74.87
CA MET A 1 -64.83 -5.68 74.07
C MET A 1 -63.49 -5.78 73.34
N LEU A 2 -63.53 -6.12 72.07
CA LEU A 2 -62.32 -6.37 71.29
C LEU A 2 -62.00 -5.12 70.44
N PRO A 3 -60.70 -4.75 70.30
CA PRO A 3 -60.29 -3.72 69.43
C PRO A 3 -60.02 -4.27 68.00
N SER A 4 -60.32 -3.48 67.03
CA SER A 4 -60.22 -3.65 65.59
C SER A 4 -58.78 -3.84 65.07
N VAL A 5 -58.64 -4.80 64.19
CA VAL A 5 -57.39 -5.08 63.43
C VAL A 5 -57.29 -4.11 62.27
N ILE A 6 -56.21 -3.36 62.21
CA ILE A 6 -55.80 -2.56 61.05
C ILE A 6 -54.99 -3.45 60.09
N SER A 7 -55.51 -3.68 58.90
CA SER A 7 -54.85 -4.35 57.79
C SER A 7 -53.91 -3.39 57.09
N TYR A 8 -52.59 -3.71 57.05
CA TYR A 8 -51.57 -2.99 56.28
C TYR A 8 -51.45 -3.59 54.90
N ASP A 9 -51.83 -2.82 53.87
CA ASP A 9 -51.63 -3.19 52.47
C ASP A 9 -50.14 -2.93 52.06
N LYS A 10 -49.34 -3.99 51.91
CA LYS A 10 -47.99 -3.97 51.40
C LYS A 10 -48.00 -4.09 49.88
N ARG A 11 -48.24 -2.98 49.18
CA ARG A 11 -47.89 -2.91 47.75
C ARG A 11 -46.71 -1.95 47.55
N GLY A 12 -45.55 -2.55 47.40
CA GLY A 12 -44.29 -1.86 47.23
C GLY A 12 -44.19 -1.10 45.88
N VAL A 13 -43.92 0.17 45.97
CA VAL A 13 -43.76 1.12 44.84
C VAL A 13 -42.26 1.19 44.38
N ILE A 14 -41.43 0.24 44.78
CA ILE A 14 -39.95 0.32 44.53
C ILE A 14 -39.46 -0.37 43.24
N PRO A 15 -40.12 -1.35 42.56
CA PRO A 15 -39.49 -2.00 41.40
C PRO A 15 -39.51 -1.20 40.06
N VAL A 16 -40.35 -0.17 39.93
CA VAL A 16 -40.50 0.49 38.62
C VAL A 16 -39.43 1.56 38.36
N ILE A 17 -38.96 2.25 39.40
CA ILE A 17 -37.99 3.32 39.27
C ILE A 17 -36.58 2.74 39.00
N VAL A 18 -36.19 1.64 39.67
CA VAL A 18 -34.88 0.96 39.46
C VAL A 18 -34.82 0.36 38.05
N SER A 19 -35.91 -0.19 37.50
CA SER A 19 -35.96 -0.74 36.15
C SER A 19 -35.84 0.35 35.07
N ARG A 20 -36.38 1.54 35.31
CA ARG A 20 -36.24 2.68 34.34
C ARG A 20 -34.83 3.28 34.38
N MET A 21 -34.22 3.46 35.54
CA MET A 21 -32.84 3.97 35.66
C MET A 21 -31.83 2.99 35.07
N MET A 22 -31.99 1.69 35.27
CA MET A 22 -31.11 0.65 34.71
C MET A 22 -31.23 0.54 33.17
N ARG A 23 -32.43 0.77 32.60
CA ARG A 23 -32.65 0.83 31.15
C ARG A 23 -32.05 2.10 30.52
N ILE A 24 -32.09 3.22 31.22
CA ILE A 24 -31.48 4.48 30.76
C ILE A 24 -29.94 4.36 30.84
N LEU A 25 -29.36 3.76 31.89
CA LEU A 25 -27.92 3.52 32.00
C LEU A 25 -27.43 2.54 30.92
N LEU A 26 -28.15 1.46 30.64
CA LEU A 26 -27.82 0.51 29.58
C LEU A 26 -27.93 1.15 28.19
N ALA A 27 -28.89 2.03 27.95
CA ALA A 27 -29.04 2.74 26.67
C ALA A 27 -27.94 3.79 26.46
N THR A 28 -27.49 4.47 27.52
CA THR A 28 -26.37 5.42 27.44
C THR A 28 -25.04 4.72 27.30
N ILE A 29 -24.79 3.56 27.92
CA ILE A 29 -23.60 2.75 27.72
C ILE A 29 -23.55 2.18 26.29
N LEU A 30 -24.67 1.73 25.74
CA LEU A 30 -24.76 1.25 24.36
C LEU A 30 -24.54 2.39 23.32
N LEU A 31 -25.00 3.61 23.64
CA LEU A 31 -24.79 4.79 22.77
C LEU A 31 -23.34 5.27 22.79
N VAL A 32 -22.64 5.15 23.93
CA VAL A 32 -21.23 5.53 24.07
C VAL A 32 -20.30 4.49 23.42
N LEU A 33 -20.69 3.20 23.37
CA LEU A 33 -19.94 2.15 22.68
C LEU A 33 -20.05 2.23 21.13
N LEU A 34 -21.05 2.93 20.62
CA LEU A 34 -21.23 3.14 19.17
C LEU A 34 -20.43 4.33 18.61
N THR A 35 -19.81 5.13 19.46
CA THR A 35 -19.07 6.35 19.02
C THR A 35 -17.55 6.19 18.90
N THR A 36 -17.00 4.99 19.09
CA THR A 36 -15.61 4.70 18.78
C THR A 36 -15.45 3.96 17.45
N ALA A 37 -16.30 4.21 16.47
CA ALA A 37 -15.94 3.99 15.09
C ALA A 37 -14.77 4.98 14.82
N SER A 38 -13.54 4.47 14.87
CA SER A 38 -12.40 5.17 14.29
C SER A 38 -12.86 5.62 12.91
N ALA A 39 -12.94 6.93 12.69
CA ALA A 39 -13.18 7.45 11.36
C ALA A 39 -12.03 6.94 10.52
N ALA A 40 -12.27 5.87 9.77
CA ALA A 40 -11.37 5.46 8.71
C ALA A 40 -11.16 6.72 7.87
N SER A 41 -9.93 7.15 7.74
CA SER A 41 -9.62 8.37 7.01
C SER A 41 -10.07 8.16 5.57
N GLU A 42 -10.95 9.02 5.09
CA GLU A 42 -11.53 8.89 3.76
C GLU A 42 -10.43 9.10 2.72
N ARG A 43 -10.32 8.17 1.77
CA ARG A 43 -9.40 8.30 0.64
C ARG A 43 -9.82 9.50 -0.20
N LEU A 44 -8.85 10.22 -0.76
CA LEU A 44 -9.13 11.31 -1.69
C LEU A 44 -9.96 10.82 -2.89
N PRO A 45 -10.78 11.67 -3.53
CA PRO A 45 -11.76 11.27 -4.56
C PRO A 45 -11.16 10.37 -5.66
N LEU A 46 -9.94 10.64 -6.09
CA LEU A 46 -9.22 9.83 -7.08
C LEU A 46 -9.14 8.34 -6.71
N PHE A 47 -9.08 8.01 -5.41
CA PHE A 47 -8.84 6.67 -4.91
C PHE A 47 -10.05 6.02 -4.23
N GLN A 48 -11.24 6.63 -4.32
CA GLN A 48 -12.49 6.09 -3.74
C GLN A 48 -13.14 5.01 -4.63
N ASP A 49 -12.82 5.00 -5.92
CA ASP A 49 -13.36 4.06 -6.90
C ASP A 49 -12.23 3.29 -7.60
N GLU A 50 -12.52 2.09 -8.09
CA GLU A 50 -11.58 1.17 -8.75
C GLU A 50 -11.73 1.13 -10.28
N SER A 51 -12.71 1.82 -10.84
CA SER A 51 -12.91 1.88 -12.28
C SER A 51 -11.69 2.49 -12.99
N ILE A 52 -11.37 1.98 -14.17
CA ILE A 52 -10.21 2.43 -14.94
C ILE A 52 -10.51 3.81 -15.53
N ILE A 53 -9.73 4.80 -15.16
CA ILE A 53 -9.81 6.14 -15.74
C ILE A 53 -9.28 6.10 -17.18
N LYS A 54 -9.95 6.78 -18.09
CA LYS A 54 -9.42 7.05 -19.44
C LYS A 54 -8.87 8.46 -19.46
N ALA A 55 -7.59 8.62 -19.79
CA ALA A 55 -6.95 9.92 -19.80
C ALA A 55 -6.00 10.08 -20.99
N VAL A 56 -5.77 11.33 -21.34
CA VAL A 56 -4.79 11.75 -22.36
C VAL A 56 -3.80 12.71 -21.68
N LEU A 57 -2.52 12.42 -21.78
CA LEU A 57 -1.44 13.29 -21.36
C LEU A 57 -0.79 13.88 -22.63
N THR A 58 -0.91 15.19 -22.82
CA THR A 58 -0.20 15.93 -23.86
C THR A 58 0.90 16.77 -23.21
N ALA A 59 2.16 16.48 -23.49
CA ALA A 59 3.32 17.14 -22.88
C ALA A 59 4.57 16.91 -23.75
N PRO A 60 5.67 17.67 -23.59
CA PRO A 60 6.94 17.44 -24.30
C PRO A 60 7.66 16.22 -23.72
N ILE A 61 7.11 15.01 -23.98
CA ILE A 61 7.52 13.74 -23.40
C ILE A 61 8.93 13.38 -23.83
N ALA A 62 9.26 13.58 -25.10
CA ALA A 62 10.60 13.36 -25.64
C ALA A 62 11.64 14.19 -24.88
N GLN A 63 11.35 15.46 -24.58
CA GLN A 63 12.25 16.32 -23.80
C GLN A 63 12.37 15.87 -22.35
N ALA A 64 11.25 15.43 -21.73
CA ALA A 64 11.28 14.89 -20.38
C ALA A 64 12.16 13.62 -20.32
N TYR A 65 12.06 12.73 -21.30
CA TYR A 65 12.86 11.52 -21.39
C TYR A 65 14.35 11.81 -21.69
N ALA A 66 14.64 12.87 -22.44
CA ALA A 66 16.01 13.31 -22.68
C ALA A 66 16.75 13.76 -21.41
N GLN A 67 16.02 14.06 -20.33
CA GLN A 67 16.61 14.42 -19.01
C GLN A 67 16.74 13.23 -18.05
N ARG A 68 16.40 12.01 -18.48
CA ARG A 68 16.34 10.84 -17.57
C ARG A 68 17.67 10.51 -16.88
N ASP A 69 18.80 10.80 -17.52
CA ASP A 69 20.13 10.53 -16.99
C ASP A 69 20.70 11.70 -16.15
N GLN A 70 19.96 12.80 -16.02
CA GLN A 70 20.38 13.98 -15.27
C GLN A 70 20.00 13.87 -13.80
N ASP A 71 20.83 14.39 -12.90
CA ASP A 71 20.54 14.48 -11.47
C ASP A 71 19.37 15.45 -11.22
N VAL A 72 19.40 16.61 -11.86
CA VAL A 72 18.33 17.60 -11.80
C VAL A 72 17.46 17.52 -13.03
N ARG A 73 16.20 17.15 -12.87
CA ARG A 73 15.21 17.05 -13.94
C ARG A 73 14.15 18.12 -13.75
N LEU A 74 13.98 18.95 -14.79
CA LEU A 74 13.01 20.03 -14.78
C LEU A 74 11.60 19.49 -15.05
N TYR A 75 10.62 20.09 -14.41
CA TYR A 75 9.23 19.86 -14.73
C TYR A 75 8.88 20.51 -16.07
N MET A 76 8.29 19.74 -16.98
CA MET A 76 7.81 20.18 -18.28
C MET A 76 6.29 20.39 -18.23
N PRO A 77 5.78 21.54 -18.73
CA PRO A 77 4.35 21.81 -18.75
C PRO A 77 3.62 20.88 -19.71
N GLY A 78 2.39 20.50 -19.37
CA GLY A 78 1.54 19.66 -20.17
C GLY A 78 0.07 19.81 -19.80
N GLN A 79 -0.77 19.01 -20.43
CA GLN A 79 -2.19 18.92 -20.16
C GLN A 79 -2.60 17.49 -19.90
N TRP A 80 -3.46 17.32 -18.90
CA TRP A 80 -4.13 16.08 -18.56
C TRP A 80 -5.61 16.22 -18.86
N VAL A 81 -6.13 15.39 -19.75
CA VAL A 81 -7.57 15.34 -20.08
C VAL A 81 -8.09 13.97 -19.66
N TYR A 82 -9.16 13.94 -18.89
CA TYR A 82 -9.81 12.69 -18.50
C TYR A 82 -11.34 12.80 -18.64
N ALA A 83 -12.00 11.65 -18.85
CA ALA A 83 -13.44 11.56 -18.81
C ALA A 83 -13.88 11.16 -17.40
N ASP A 84 -14.88 11.85 -16.83
CA ASP A 84 -15.54 11.49 -15.58
C ASP A 84 -16.54 10.34 -15.79
N ALA A 85 -17.30 10.00 -14.72
CA ALA A 85 -18.29 8.93 -14.75
C ALA A 85 -19.47 9.22 -15.70
N ASP A 86 -19.80 10.48 -15.92
CA ASP A 86 -20.84 10.93 -16.83
C ASP A 86 -20.37 11.04 -18.30
N GLY A 87 -19.06 10.84 -18.52
CA GLY A 87 -18.41 10.92 -19.82
C GLY A 87 -18.01 12.34 -20.24
N GLU A 88 -18.09 13.31 -19.33
CA GLU A 88 -17.62 14.67 -19.58
C GLU A 88 -16.10 14.76 -19.50
N ASN A 89 -15.51 15.50 -20.42
CA ASN A 89 -14.05 15.68 -20.46
C ASN A 89 -13.63 16.87 -19.59
N HIS A 90 -12.76 16.59 -18.64
CA HIS A 90 -12.12 17.57 -17.79
C HIS A 90 -10.68 17.78 -18.22
N ARG A 91 -10.24 19.04 -18.23
CA ARG A 91 -8.88 19.43 -18.62
C ARG A 91 -8.17 20.08 -17.44
N LEU A 92 -6.99 19.57 -17.12
CA LEU A 92 -6.13 20.07 -16.04
C LEU A 92 -4.74 20.38 -16.61
N ASP A 93 -4.16 21.50 -16.21
CA ASP A 93 -2.73 21.73 -16.46
C ASP A 93 -1.93 20.84 -15.53
N VAL A 94 -0.90 20.23 -16.05
CA VAL A 94 0.00 19.36 -15.32
C VAL A 94 1.44 19.68 -15.66
N SER A 95 2.36 19.45 -14.76
CA SER A 95 3.77 19.42 -15.10
C SER A 95 4.30 18.00 -14.93
N ILE A 96 5.13 17.54 -15.85
CA ILE A 96 5.70 16.19 -15.83
C ILE A 96 7.22 16.22 -15.69
N ARG A 97 7.78 15.21 -15.05
CA ARG A 97 9.22 14.89 -15.11
C ARG A 97 9.42 13.38 -14.97
N THR A 98 10.57 12.88 -15.39
CA THR A 98 10.96 11.49 -15.12
C THR A 98 11.28 11.29 -13.63
N ARG A 99 11.01 10.10 -13.09
CA ARG A 99 11.24 9.74 -11.68
C ARG A 99 11.88 8.35 -11.52
N GLY A 100 12.25 8.04 -10.27
CA GLY A 100 12.89 6.79 -9.91
C GLY A 100 14.39 6.79 -10.19
N LEU A 101 15.04 5.68 -9.90
CA LEU A 101 16.46 5.45 -10.13
C LEU A 101 16.64 4.46 -11.28
N PHE A 102 16.61 3.16 -10.98
CA PHE A 102 16.88 2.10 -11.95
C PHE A 102 15.96 2.13 -13.19
N ARG A 103 14.62 2.15 -13.01
CA ARG A 103 13.67 2.14 -14.13
C ARG A 103 13.74 3.38 -15.00
N ARG A 104 14.14 4.51 -14.43
CA ARG A 104 14.31 5.76 -15.17
C ARG A 104 15.34 5.62 -16.29
N GLU A 105 16.41 4.91 -16.03
CA GLU A 105 17.53 4.73 -16.97
C GLU A 105 17.35 3.47 -17.84
N TYR A 106 16.88 2.38 -17.22
CA TYR A 106 16.75 1.09 -17.88
C TYR A 106 15.58 0.99 -18.85
N CYS A 107 14.44 1.61 -18.52
CA CYS A 107 13.20 1.47 -19.29
C CYS A 107 13.17 2.42 -20.49
N ASP A 108 12.64 1.95 -21.63
CA ASP A 108 12.38 2.80 -22.79
C ASP A 108 11.31 3.84 -22.44
N LEU A 109 10.32 3.44 -21.62
CA LEU A 109 9.27 4.30 -21.07
C LEU A 109 9.62 4.62 -19.60
N SER A 110 10.38 5.69 -19.39
CA SER A 110 10.75 6.13 -18.05
C SER A 110 9.52 6.48 -17.22
N PRO A 111 9.44 6.05 -15.93
CA PRO A 111 8.34 6.44 -15.06
C PRO A 111 8.23 7.95 -14.91
N LEU A 112 7.01 8.45 -14.89
CA LEU A 112 6.72 9.89 -14.76
C LEU A 112 6.21 10.24 -13.38
N GLN A 113 6.50 11.45 -12.95
CA GLN A 113 5.82 12.15 -11.87
C GLN A 113 4.98 13.27 -12.48
N LEU A 114 3.70 13.28 -12.13
CA LEU A 114 2.77 14.35 -12.44
C LEU A 114 2.76 15.34 -11.27
N ASN A 115 2.66 16.63 -11.57
CA ASN A 115 2.49 17.68 -10.58
C ASN A 115 1.34 18.60 -10.99
N PHE A 116 0.27 18.60 -10.18
CA PHE A 116 -0.94 19.40 -10.36
C PHE A 116 -0.91 20.62 -9.42
N LYS A 117 -1.54 21.71 -9.83
CA LYS A 117 -1.77 22.85 -8.95
C LYS A 117 -3.01 22.58 -8.09
N LYS A 118 -2.87 22.48 -6.77
CA LYS A 118 -3.99 22.15 -5.83
C LYS A 118 -5.25 22.99 -6.05
N LYS A 119 -5.13 24.28 -6.39
CA LYS A 119 -6.28 25.15 -6.67
C LYS A 119 -7.07 24.77 -7.91
N GLN A 120 -6.42 24.17 -8.91
CA GLN A 120 -7.02 23.81 -10.18
C GLN A 120 -7.76 22.48 -10.13
N VAL A 121 -7.31 21.56 -9.28
CA VAL A 121 -7.93 20.24 -9.13
C VAL A 121 -9.09 20.22 -8.13
N LYS A 122 -9.32 21.34 -7.45
CA LYS A 122 -10.40 21.45 -6.46
C LYS A 122 -11.77 21.16 -7.11
N ASP A 123 -12.61 20.43 -6.39
CA ASP A 123 -13.95 20.02 -6.81
C ASP A 123 -13.97 19.13 -8.09
N THR A 124 -12.83 18.47 -8.41
CA THR A 124 -12.71 17.49 -9.49
C THR A 124 -12.38 16.09 -8.94
N LEU A 125 -12.34 15.08 -9.82
CA LEU A 125 -11.84 13.73 -9.45
C LEU A 125 -10.43 13.78 -8.84
N PHE A 126 -9.62 14.78 -9.20
CA PHE A 126 -8.25 14.97 -8.71
C PHE A 126 -8.17 15.89 -7.50
N ASP A 127 -9.30 16.21 -6.85
CA ASP A 127 -9.30 17.07 -5.66
C ASP A 127 -8.33 16.56 -4.58
N GLY A 128 -7.57 17.49 -4.01
CA GLY A 128 -6.51 17.19 -3.05
C GLY A 128 -5.18 16.78 -3.66
N GLN A 129 -5.15 16.31 -4.91
CA GLN A 129 -3.91 15.83 -5.54
C GLN A 129 -2.94 16.96 -5.83
N ASN A 130 -1.65 16.70 -5.59
CA ASN A 130 -0.55 17.57 -5.97
C ASN A 130 0.44 16.80 -6.84
N LYS A 131 1.08 15.78 -6.26
CA LYS A 131 2.03 14.92 -6.95
C LYS A 131 1.45 13.53 -7.08
N LEU A 132 1.56 12.95 -8.27
CA LEU A 132 1.19 11.56 -8.51
C LEU A 132 2.35 10.83 -9.19
N LYS A 133 2.72 9.69 -8.64
CA LYS A 133 3.68 8.77 -9.25
C LYS A 133 2.94 7.93 -10.29
N VAL A 134 3.38 7.95 -11.55
CA VAL A 134 2.83 7.08 -12.62
C VAL A 134 3.73 5.86 -12.77
N VAL A 135 3.15 4.68 -12.64
CA VAL A 135 3.81 3.41 -12.93
C VAL A 135 3.35 2.94 -14.30
N ALA A 136 4.27 3.00 -15.25
CA ALA A 136 4.05 2.62 -16.66
C ALA A 136 4.80 1.31 -17.00
N PRO A 137 4.44 0.64 -18.12
CA PRO A 137 5.23 -0.46 -18.65
C PRO A 137 6.68 -0.01 -18.91
N CYS A 138 7.66 -0.87 -18.61
CA CYS A 138 9.06 -0.54 -18.86
C CYS A 138 9.37 -0.41 -20.35
N LYS A 139 8.68 -1.19 -21.18
CA LYS A 139 8.78 -1.19 -22.64
C LYS A 139 7.41 -1.42 -23.25
N HIS A 140 7.25 -1.11 -24.51
CA HIS A 140 6.02 -1.43 -25.25
C HIS A 140 5.75 -2.95 -25.33
N GLY A 141 4.48 -3.31 -25.37
CA GLY A 141 4.01 -4.66 -25.60
C GLY A 141 3.28 -5.31 -24.42
N ALA A 142 2.39 -6.24 -24.74
CA ALA A 142 1.45 -6.86 -23.78
C ALA A 142 2.16 -7.49 -22.58
N GLN A 143 3.32 -8.13 -22.78
CA GLN A 143 4.08 -8.76 -21.68
C GLN A 143 4.52 -7.75 -20.61
N TRP A 144 4.81 -6.50 -20.97
CA TRP A 144 5.20 -5.44 -20.04
C TRP A 144 3.98 -4.84 -19.34
N GLN A 145 2.86 -4.75 -20.05
CA GLN A 145 1.59 -4.35 -19.43
C GLN A 145 1.13 -5.35 -18.37
N GLN A 146 1.33 -6.66 -18.58
CA GLN A 146 1.08 -7.67 -17.55
C GLN A 146 1.88 -7.41 -16.26
N LYS A 147 3.13 -6.87 -16.37
CA LYS A 147 3.95 -6.53 -15.18
C LYS A 147 3.35 -5.36 -14.40
N VAL A 148 2.87 -4.34 -15.08
CA VAL A 148 2.15 -3.23 -14.43
C VAL A 148 0.91 -3.71 -13.67
N VAL A 149 0.12 -4.60 -14.28
CA VAL A 149 -1.06 -5.17 -13.63
C VAL A 149 -0.66 -5.98 -12.39
N LEU A 150 0.40 -6.79 -12.47
CA LEU A 150 0.87 -7.58 -11.32
C LEU A 150 1.39 -6.70 -10.19
N GLU A 151 2.10 -5.62 -10.50
CA GLU A 151 2.55 -4.64 -9.51
C GLU A 151 1.36 -3.91 -8.87
N TYR A 152 0.37 -3.48 -9.66
CA TYR A 152 -0.89 -2.94 -9.15
C TYR A 152 -1.60 -3.91 -8.20
N LEU A 153 -1.69 -5.20 -8.56
CA LEU A 153 -2.30 -6.22 -7.71
C LEU A 153 -1.52 -6.45 -6.40
N ALA A 154 -0.20 -6.24 -6.38
CA ALA A 154 0.58 -6.24 -5.14
C ALA A 154 0.12 -5.10 -4.19
N TYR A 155 -0.03 -3.87 -4.70
CA TYR A 155 -0.59 -2.76 -3.91
C TYR A 155 -2.00 -3.07 -3.42
N ARG A 156 -2.86 -3.63 -4.27
CA ARG A 156 -4.23 -4.03 -3.88
C ARG A 156 -4.24 -5.12 -2.80
N THR A 157 -3.29 -6.06 -2.85
CA THR A 157 -3.13 -7.09 -1.82
C THR A 157 -2.76 -6.46 -0.47
N LEU A 158 -1.86 -5.48 -0.45
CA LEU A 158 -1.51 -4.77 0.79
C LEU A 158 -2.71 -3.97 1.32
N GLN A 159 -3.50 -3.33 0.45
CA GLN A 159 -4.73 -2.61 0.83
C GLN A 159 -5.81 -3.52 1.43
N ILE A 160 -5.88 -4.80 1.03
CA ILE A 160 -6.76 -5.80 1.67
C ILE A 160 -6.26 -6.14 3.08
N LEU A 161 -4.95 -6.15 3.30
CA LEU A 161 -4.35 -6.51 4.58
C LEU A 161 -4.40 -5.37 5.60
N THR A 162 -4.24 -4.11 5.16
CA THR A 162 -4.15 -2.95 6.05
C THR A 162 -4.52 -1.65 5.34
N ASP A 163 -5.13 -0.71 6.09
CA ASP A 163 -5.35 0.66 5.64
C ASP A 163 -4.05 1.48 5.58
N THR A 164 -3.01 1.04 6.33
CA THR A 164 -1.66 1.63 6.30
C THR A 164 -0.92 1.17 5.05
N SER A 165 -1.34 1.72 3.92
CA SER A 165 -0.89 1.36 2.58
C SER A 165 -1.17 2.50 1.61
N PHE A 166 -0.39 2.59 0.55
CA PHE A 166 -0.65 3.55 -0.53
C PHE A 166 -1.93 3.22 -1.28
N SER A 167 -2.75 4.23 -1.56
CA SER A 167 -3.87 4.11 -2.50
C SER A 167 -3.35 4.11 -3.95
N THR A 168 -4.03 3.37 -4.82
CA THR A 168 -3.67 3.26 -6.25
C THR A 168 -4.90 3.27 -7.13
N ARG A 169 -4.76 3.81 -8.36
CA ARG A 169 -5.84 3.82 -9.35
C ARG A 169 -5.29 3.48 -10.74
N LEU A 170 -5.96 2.58 -11.44
CA LEU A 170 -5.65 2.25 -12.83
C LEU A 170 -6.09 3.36 -13.79
N VAL A 171 -5.25 3.62 -14.77
CA VAL A 171 -5.50 4.61 -15.83
C VAL A 171 -5.13 3.99 -17.19
N ARG A 172 -6.04 4.06 -18.16
CA ARG A 172 -5.72 3.86 -19.58
C ARG A 172 -5.27 5.19 -20.13
N LEU A 173 -3.96 5.36 -20.21
CA LEU A 173 -3.32 6.62 -20.52
C LEU A 173 -2.85 6.65 -21.96
N SER A 174 -3.38 7.60 -22.74
CA SER A 174 -2.87 7.95 -24.06
C SER A 174 -1.84 9.07 -23.93
N TYR A 175 -0.65 8.83 -24.43
CA TYR A 175 0.46 9.78 -24.45
C TYR A 175 0.53 10.46 -25.80
N VAL A 176 0.62 11.78 -25.79
CA VAL A 176 0.79 12.63 -26.97
C VAL A 176 1.98 13.56 -26.71
N ASP A 177 3.05 13.37 -27.48
CA ASP A 177 4.20 14.26 -27.40
C ASP A 177 3.86 15.61 -28.04
N SER A 178 3.94 16.70 -27.28
CA SER A 178 3.56 18.03 -27.76
C SER A 178 4.49 18.58 -28.85
N ASP A 179 5.70 18.04 -28.93
CA ASP A 179 6.70 18.42 -29.93
C ASP A 179 6.67 17.53 -31.19
N GLU A 180 5.72 16.59 -31.25
CA GLU A 180 5.55 15.63 -32.32
C GLU A 180 6.83 14.80 -32.62
N SER A 181 7.71 14.65 -31.62
CA SER A 181 8.95 13.88 -31.72
C SER A 181 8.77 12.39 -31.44
N MET A 182 7.62 12.02 -30.91
CA MET A 182 7.24 10.62 -30.62
C MET A 182 5.82 10.36 -31.15
N GLU A 183 5.62 9.20 -31.76
CA GLU A 183 4.26 8.77 -32.15
C GLU A 183 3.38 8.58 -30.91
N PRO A 184 2.10 8.97 -30.96
CA PRO A 184 1.16 8.74 -29.87
C PRO A 184 1.00 7.25 -29.56
N TRP A 185 0.91 6.90 -28.27
CA TRP A 185 0.64 5.53 -27.84
C TRP A 185 -0.29 5.49 -26.63
N THR A 186 -0.82 4.33 -26.31
CA THR A 186 -1.70 4.12 -25.18
C THR A 186 -1.25 2.90 -24.36
N ASP A 187 -1.12 3.09 -23.06
CA ASP A 187 -0.79 2.03 -22.11
C ASP A 187 -1.79 1.97 -20.95
N LEU A 188 -1.87 0.80 -20.34
CA LEU A 188 -2.46 0.67 -19.01
C LEU A 188 -1.37 0.97 -17.99
N VAL A 189 -1.60 1.97 -17.17
CA VAL A 189 -0.72 2.43 -16.10
C VAL A 189 -1.50 2.45 -14.80
N PHE A 190 -0.84 2.67 -13.67
CA PHE A 190 -1.52 3.09 -12.45
C PHE A 190 -0.82 4.30 -11.82
N VAL A 191 -1.61 5.07 -11.07
CA VAL A 191 -1.11 6.18 -10.26
C VAL A 191 -1.10 5.77 -8.80
N ILE A 192 -0.14 6.32 -8.06
CA ILE A 192 0.07 6.06 -6.63
C ILE A 192 -0.12 7.36 -5.88
N GLU A 193 -0.83 7.30 -4.76
CA GLU A 193 -0.99 8.36 -3.76
C GLU A 193 0.37 8.96 -3.37
N ASP A 194 0.42 10.26 -3.12
CA ASP A 194 1.63 10.91 -2.60
C ASP A 194 1.89 10.48 -1.14
N ASP A 195 3.14 10.45 -0.74
CA ASP A 195 3.55 9.97 0.58
C ASP A 195 2.98 10.86 1.71
N ASP A 196 2.96 12.19 1.47
CA ASP A 196 2.44 13.15 2.44
C ASP A 196 0.90 13.04 2.55
N ASP A 197 0.20 12.86 1.41
CA ASP A 197 -1.25 12.68 1.37
C ASP A 197 -1.66 11.35 2.08
N MET A 198 -0.87 10.28 1.92
CA MET A 198 -1.05 9.03 2.66
C MET A 198 -0.88 9.24 4.17
N ALA A 199 0.19 9.91 4.59
CA ALA A 199 0.44 10.18 6.00
C ALA A 199 -0.68 11.02 6.62
N ASP A 200 -1.11 12.09 5.95
CA ASP A 200 -2.21 12.94 6.39
C ASP A 200 -3.54 12.16 6.50
N ARG A 201 -3.87 11.35 5.51
CA ARG A 201 -5.04 10.46 5.52
C ARG A 201 -5.05 9.52 6.71
N LEU A 202 -3.90 8.99 7.09
CA LEU A 202 -3.75 8.08 8.22
C LEU A 202 -3.64 8.79 9.58
N GLY A 203 -3.59 10.14 9.60
CA GLY A 203 -3.36 10.91 10.82
C GLY A 203 -1.96 10.72 11.39
N LEU A 204 -1.03 10.26 10.57
CA LEU A 204 0.38 10.00 10.90
C LEU A 204 1.29 11.13 10.37
N VAL A 205 2.57 11.03 10.65
CA VAL A 205 3.60 11.88 10.07
C VAL A 205 4.68 11.02 9.42
N LYS A 206 5.17 11.48 8.30
CA LYS A 206 6.33 10.91 7.63
C LYS A 206 7.60 11.26 8.40
N LEU A 207 8.49 10.31 8.58
CA LEU A 207 9.77 10.50 9.25
C LEU A 207 10.92 10.47 8.23
N GLY A 208 11.67 11.58 8.13
CA GLY A 208 12.97 11.61 7.47
C GLY A 208 14.05 11.12 8.44
N VAL A 209 14.32 9.82 8.44
CA VAL A 209 15.34 9.20 9.31
C VAL A 209 16.42 8.53 8.47
N VAL A 210 17.63 8.40 9.01
CA VAL A 210 18.74 7.72 8.32
C VAL A 210 18.66 6.21 8.51
N ALA A 211 18.25 5.77 9.70
CA ALA A 211 18.07 4.37 10.03
C ALA A 211 17.03 4.17 11.12
N ASN A 212 16.48 2.97 11.22
CA ASN A 212 15.64 2.54 12.32
C ASN A 212 16.41 1.60 13.24
N GLN A 213 16.22 1.77 14.54
CA GLN A 213 16.60 0.75 15.50
C GLN A 213 15.46 -0.27 15.65
N PHE A 214 15.81 -1.49 16.01
CA PHE A 214 14.88 -2.58 16.17
C PHE A 214 13.72 -2.28 17.13
N ASN A 215 14.01 -1.59 18.25
CA ASN A 215 13.05 -1.24 19.29
C ASN A 215 12.19 -0.01 18.94
N GLN A 216 12.48 0.71 17.88
CA GLN A 216 11.70 1.86 17.41
C GLN A 216 10.57 1.45 16.45
N LEU A 217 10.62 0.23 15.92
CA LEU A 217 9.62 -0.26 14.98
C LEU A 217 8.34 -0.70 15.71
N ASP A 218 7.19 -0.31 15.20
CA ASP A 218 5.90 -0.88 15.58
C ASP A 218 5.87 -2.36 15.17
N ARG A 219 5.90 -3.24 16.15
CA ARG A 219 6.12 -4.67 15.92
C ARG A 219 5.00 -5.35 15.14
N PRO A 220 3.71 -5.11 15.45
CA PRO A 220 2.59 -5.66 14.68
C PRO A 220 2.60 -5.18 13.21
N ALA A 221 2.75 -3.88 12.96
CA ALA A 221 2.78 -3.34 11.61
C ALA A 221 4.00 -3.85 10.82
N THR A 222 5.15 -3.96 11.46
CA THR A 222 6.38 -4.51 10.84
C THR A 222 6.21 -5.97 10.47
N ALA A 223 5.68 -6.81 11.36
CA ALA A 223 5.45 -8.22 11.09
C ALA A 223 4.46 -8.43 9.92
N LEU A 224 3.40 -7.62 9.86
CA LEU A 224 2.45 -7.67 8.76
C LEU A 224 3.09 -7.24 7.41
N ALA A 225 3.88 -6.16 7.41
CA ALA A 225 4.61 -5.71 6.24
C ALA A 225 5.59 -6.77 5.74
N GLU A 226 6.34 -7.42 6.63
CA GLU A 226 7.29 -8.48 6.28
C GLU A 226 6.62 -9.76 5.76
N LEU A 227 5.47 -10.14 6.33
CA LEU A 227 4.67 -11.25 5.80
C LEU A 227 4.09 -10.93 4.43
N PHE A 228 3.65 -9.69 4.19
CA PHE A 228 3.24 -9.25 2.87
C PHE A 228 4.41 -9.32 1.87
N GLN A 229 5.61 -8.86 2.24
CA GLN A 229 6.79 -8.99 1.38
C GLN A 229 7.11 -10.45 1.05
N LEU A 230 6.95 -11.37 2.02
CA LEU A 230 7.08 -12.81 1.77
C LEU A 230 5.99 -13.34 0.83
N LEU A 231 4.72 -12.88 0.98
CA LEU A 231 3.59 -13.29 0.13
C LEU A 231 3.90 -13.03 -1.34
N ILE A 232 4.37 -11.83 -1.67
CA ILE A 232 4.71 -11.44 -3.03
C ILE A 232 6.14 -11.83 -3.44
N ALA A 233 6.91 -12.44 -2.54
CA ALA A 233 8.35 -12.72 -2.68
C ALA A 233 9.14 -11.47 -3.09
N ASN A 234 8.86 -10.34 -2.46
CA ASN A 234 9.72 -9.17 -2.60
C ASN A 234 10.91 -9.30 -1.64
N ASN A 235 12.11 -9.33 -2.20
CA ASN A 235 13.36 -9.39 -1.45
C ASN A 235 14.16 -8.08 -1.57
N ASP A 236 13.60 -7.09 -2.26
CA ASP A 236 14.20 -5.78 -2.49
C ASP A 236 13.59 -4.74 -1.54
N TYR A 237 13.77 -4.97 -0.25
CA TYR A 237 13.31 -4.03 0.78
C TYR A 237 14.18 -4.06 2.04
N SER A 238 14.13 -2.98 2.79
CA SER A 238 14.67 -2.91 4.15
C SER A 238 13.80 -1.99 5.00
N VAL A 239 13.50 -2.38 6.24
CA VAL A 239 12.80 -1.55 7.22
C VAL A 239 13.77 -0.88 8.21
N LEU A 240 15.08 -1.11 8.05
CA LEU A 240 16.11 -0.63 8.97
C LEU A 240 16.94 0.51 8.38
N GLN A 241 17.32 0.43 7.12
CA GLN A 241 18.13 1.47 6.46
C GLN A 241 17.88 1.47 4.95
N GLY A 242 18.16 2.60 4.30
CA GLY A 242 18.24 2.75 2.87
C GLY A 242 19.60 2.32 2.30
N PRO A 243 19.80 2.45 0.99
CA PRO A 243 21.12 2.39 0.37
C PRO A 243 22.06 3.45 0.97
N GLU A 244 23.38 3.23 0.85
CA GLU A 244 24.38 4.18 1.35
C GLU A 244 24.15 5.59 0.74
N GLY A 245 24.06 6.59 1.62
CA GLY A 245 23.81 7.98 1.24
C GLY A 245 22.34 8.38 1.08
N ASP A 246 21.40 7.43 1.15
CA ASP A 246 19.96 7.69 1.08
C ASP A 246 19.31 7.70 2.48
N GLU A 247 18.11 8.33 2.56
CA GLU A 247 17.26 8.23 3.76
C GLU A 247 16.76 6.78 3.92
N CYS A 248 16.45 6.42 5.16
CA CYS A 248 15.74 5.16 5.46
C CYS A 248 14.31 5.25 4.89
N CYS A 249 13.73 4.20 4.34
CA CYS A 249 14.29 2.86 4.21
C CYS A 249 14.16 2.41 2.76
N HIS A 250 14.77 1.28 2.41
CA HIS A 250 14.67 0.80 1.04
C HIS A 250 13.27 0.22 0.75
N ASN A 251 12.56 0.82 -0.19
CA ASN A 251 11.20 0.44 -0.61
C ASN A 251 10.19 0.35 0.56
N SER A 252 10.38 1.18 1.58
CA SER A 252 9.51 1.32 2.74
C SER A 252 9.50 2.76 3.22
N GLU A 253 8.33 3.41 3.21
CA GLU A 253 8.14 4.72 3.83
C GLU A 253 7.96 4.54 5.34
N ILE A 254 8.54 5.42 6.14
CA ILE A 254 8.43 5.34 7.61
C ILE A 254 7.49 6.39 8.12
N LEU A 255 6.37 5.94 8.69
CA LEU A 255 5.39 6.79 9.35
C LEU A 255 5.45 6.62 10.87
N ALA A 256 4.93 7.62 11.60
CA ALA A 256 4.75 7.52 13.05
C ALA A 256 3.54 8.34 13.52
N PRO A 257 2.95 8.02 14.68
CA PRO A 257 1.96 8.88 15.32
C PRO A 257 2.55 10.25 15.64
N LYS A 258 1.74 11.31 15.50
CA LYS A 258 2.17 12.68 15.85
C LYS A 258 2.65 12.72 17.30
N GLY A 259 3.89 13.17 17.51
CA GLY A 259 4.51 13.29 18.83
C GLY A 259 5.10 11.97 19.41
N ASN A 260 5.10 10.88 18.66
CA ASN A 260 5.73 9.62 19.07
C ASN A 260 6.56 9.03 17.91
N ALA A 261 7.80 9.50 17.76
CA ALA A 261 8.73 9.04 16.72
C ALA A 261 9.35 7.65 17.01
N ASP A 262 9.05 7.05 18.16
CA ASP A 262 9.56 5.72 18.55
C ASP A 262 8.55 4.58 18.30
N SER A 263 7.41 4.89 17.64
CA SER A 263 6.45 3.89 17.14
C SER A 263 6.40 3.97 15.62
N ARG A 264 7.46 3.47 14.97
CA ARG A 264 7.71 3.61 13.54
C ARG A 264 7.02 2.51 12.75
N ILE A 265 6.19 2.91 11.82
CA ILE A 265 5.36 2.04 11.00
C ILE A 265 5.95 2.00 9.59
N PRO A 266 6.52 0.88 9.13
CA PRO A 266 6.99 0.74 7.76
C PRO A 266 5.83 0.50 6.80
N VAL A 267 5.74 1.30 5.75
CA VAL A 267 4.73 1.15 4.69
C VAL A 267 5.42 0.74 3.39
N PRO A 268 5.29 -0.51 2.95
CA PRO A 268 5.93 -1.02 1.74
C PRO A 268 5.46 -0.32 0.46
N PHE A 269 6.38 -0.12 -0.48
CA PHE A 269 6.10 0.35 -1.84
C PHE A 269 7.14 -0.20 -2.82
N ASP A 270 6.96 0.05 -4.13
CA ASP A 270 7.87 -0.34 -5.23
C ASP A 270 8.07 -1.86 -5.32
N PHE A 271 7.06 -2.56 -5.91
CA PHE A 271 7.01 -4.03 -5.92
C PHE A 271 7.44 -4.64 -7.26
N ASP A 272 8.01 -3.88 -8.16
CA ASP A 272 8.36 -4.31 -9.52
C ASP A 272 9.45 -5.40 -9.55
N LEU A 273 10.35 -5.42 -8.55
CA LEU A 273 11.38 -6.46 -8.38
C LEU A 273 10.89 -7.69 -7.62
N SER A 274 9.61 -7.75 -7.21
CA SER A 274 9.05 -8.91 -6.50
C SER A 274 8.97 -10.15 -7.38
N GLY A 275 8.97 -11.33 -6.75
CA GLY A 275 8.71 -12.62 -7.41
C GLY A 275 7.30 -12.72 -8.01
N LEU A 276 6.33 -12.02 -7.47
CA LEU A 276 4.97 -11.90 -8.02
C LEU A 276 5.00 -11.24 -9.41
N VAL A 277 5.65 -10.09 -9.51
CA VAL A 277 5.79 -9.35 -10.78
C VAL A 277 6.73 -10.10 -11.73
N ASN A 278 7.83 -10.62 -11.21
CA ASN A 278 8.82 -11.36 -11.99
C ASN A 278 9.21 -10.62 -13.28
N ALA A 279 9.60 -9.36 -13.13
CA ALA A 279 10.06 -8.53 -14.24
C ALA A 279 11.33 -9.13 -14.86
N LYS A 280 11.54 -8.92 -16.17
CA LYS A 280 12.73 -9.49 -16.86
C LYS A 280 14.07 -8.93 -16.36
N TYR A 281 14.03 -7.76 -15.75
CA TYR A 281 15.19 -7.10 -15.13
C TYR A 281 15.37 -7.44 -13.65
N ALA A 282 14.38 -8.09 -13.02
CA ALA A 282 14.47 -8.46 -11.61
C ALA A 282 15.45 -9.61 -11.41
N ALA A 283 16.34 -9.44 -10.45
CA ALA A 283 17.31 -10.45 -10.03
C ALA A 283 17.26 -10.63 -8.51
N PRO A 284 17.55 -11.83 -7.99
CA PRO A 284 17.68 -12.02 -6.56
C PRO A 284 18.83 -11.19 -5.99
N PRO A 285 18.68 -10.57 -4.79
CA PRO A 285 19.80 -9.95 -4.11
C PRO A 285 20.92 -10.97 -3.84
N SER A 286 22.18 -10.57 -4.06
CA SER A 286 23.34 -11.43 -3.83
C SER A 286 23.55 -11.80 -2.35
N SER A 287 22.96 -11.02 -1.43
CA SER A 287 23.04 -11.21 0.02
C SER A 287 22.20 -12.37 0.56
N ILE A 288 21.36 -13.01 -0.27
CA ILE A 288 20.50 -14.12 0.16
C ILE A 288 20.68 -15.34 -0.72
N PRO A 289 20.55 -16.58 -0.16
CA PRO A 289 20.89 -17.83 -0.87
C PRO A 289 19.73 -18.33 -1.76
N ILE A 290 19.19 -17.48 -2.65
CA ILE A 290 18.19 -17.84 -3.62
C ILE A 290 18.70 -17.64 -5.05
N ARG A 291 18.23 -18.50 -5.98
CA ARG A 291 18.64 -18.46 -7.39
C ARG A 291 17.66 -17.76 -8.31
N PHE A 292 16.39 -17.68 -7.90
CA PHE A 292 15.32 -17.16 -8.72
C PHE A 292 14.53 -16.10 -7.93
N VAL A 293 14.18 -15.00 -8.56
CA VAL A 293 13.41 -13.92 -7.94
C VAL A 293 12.05 -14.40 -7.39
N ARG A 294 11.46 -15.44 -7.99
CA ARG A 294 10.20 -16.04 -7.52
C ARG A 294 10.33 -16.90 -6.26
N THR A 295 11.55 -17.12 -5.76
CA THR A 295 11.75 -17.89 -4.53
C THR A 295 11.38 -17.04 -3.32
N ARG A 296 10.39 -17.50 -2.53
CA ARG A 296 10.08 -16.86 -1.26
C ARG A 296 11.19 -17.11 -0.26
N TYR A 297 11.66 -16.04 0.34
CA TYR A 297 12.67 -16.08 1.38
C TYR A 297 12.31 -15.06 2.46
N TYR A 298 12.04 -15.53 3.68
CA TYR A 298 11.71 -14.63 4.78
C TYR A 298 12.96 -13.87 5.22
N ARG A 299 12.86 -12.54 5.21
CA ARG A 299 13.91 -11.61 5.61
C ARG A 299 13.48 -10.73 6.79
N GLY A 300 12.35 -11.09 7.40
CA GLY A 300 11.79 -10.34 8.49
C GLY A 300 12.58 -10.47 9.78
N LEU A 301 12.22 -9.64 10.74
CA LEU A 301 12.81 -9.57 12.06
C LEU A 301 12.26 -10.68 12.96
N CYS A 302 13.01 -11.06 14.00
CA CYS A 302 12.46 -11.88 15.08
C CYS A 302 11.54 -11.01 15.94
N HIS A 303 10.27 -11.38 15.99
CA HIS A 303 9.25 -10.66 16.75
C HIS A 303 9.05 -11.27 18.14
N PRO A 304 8.55 -10.49 19.12
CA PRO A 304 8.09 -11.05 20.40
C PRO A 304 7.04 -12.14 20.19
N PRO A 305 6.90 -13.10 21.13
CA PRO A 305 5.87 -14.13 21.06
C PRO A 305 4.47 -13.56 20.85
N GLY A 306 3.70 -14.17 19.96
CA GLY A 306 2.33 -13.76 19.60
C GLY A 306 2.26 -12.76 18.44
N VAL A 307 3.24 -11.90 18.25
CA VAL A 307 3.18 -10.83 17.22
C VAL A 307 3.17 -11.39 15.80
N LEU A 308 4.05 -12.34 15.51
CA LEU A 308 4.12 -12.97 14.19
C LEU A 308 2.90 -13.88 13.94
N GLU A 309 2.47 -14.60 14.98
CA GLU A 309 1.27 -15.45 14.95
C GLU A 309 0.01 -14.63 14.65
N ASP A 310 -0.15 -13.48 15.32
CA ASP A 310 -1.28 -12.57 15.08
C ASP A 310 -1.26 -12.00 13.66
N ALA A 311 -0.08 -11.62 13.17
CA ALA A 311 0.08 -11.15 11.78
C ALA A 311 -0.24 -12.28 10.76
N MET A 312 0.20 -13.51 11.00
CA MET A 312 -0.17 -14.67 10.16
C MET A 312 -1.67 -14.93 10.20
N ALA A 313 -2.30 -14.86 11.38
CA ALA A 313 -3.75 -15.01 11.53
C ALA A 313 -4.52 -13.91 10.76
N GLN A 314 -4.05 -12.65 10.81
CA GLN A 314 -4.60 -11.54 10.05
C GLN A 314 -4.54 -11.83 8.55
N VAL A 315 -3.37 -12.23 8.03
CA VAL A 315 -3.20 -12.57 6.60
C VAL A 315 -4.08 -13.74 6.19
N GLN A 316 -4.17 -14.81 7.01
CA GLN A 316 -5.04 -15.95 6.78
C GLN A 316 -6.53 -15.56 6.76
N SER A 317 -6.96 -14.64 7.63
CA SER A 317 -8.34 -14.15 7.64
C SER A 317 -8.75 -13.46 6.33
N LYS A 318 -7.78 -12.92 5.60
CA LYS A 318 -7.95 -12.24 4.31
C LYS A 318 -7.73 -13.14 3.09
N ARG A 319 -7.45 -14.43 3.30
CA ARG A 319 -7.17 -15.39 2.20
C ARG A 319 -8.21 -15.37 1.10
N ALA A 320 -9.49 -15.47 1.46
CA ALA A 320 -10.58 -15.54 0.47
C ALA A 320 -10.65 -14.26 -0.38
N GLU A 321 -10.48 -13.10 0.24
CA GLU A 321 -10.50 -11.79 -0.42
C GLU A 321 -9.30 -11.63 -1.37
N ILE A 322 -8.10 -11.99 -0.89
CA ILE A 322 -6.88 -11.97 -1.70
C ILE A 322 -7.01 -12.94 -2.90
N MET A 323 -7.44 -14.18 -2.67
CA MET A 323 -7.60 -15.16 -3.76
C MET A 323 -8.64 -14.70 -4.79
N ALA A 324 -9.73 -14.06 -4.35
CA ALA A 324 -10.74 -13.48 -5.23
C ALA A 324 -10.19 -12.35 -6.10
N LEU A 325 -9.31 -11.49 -5.54
CA LEU A 325 -8.65 -10.43 -6.30
C LEU A 325 -7.90 -10.98 -7.52
N TYR A 326 -7.10 -12.03 -7.34
CA TYR A 326 -6.34 -12.65 -8.44
C TYR A 326 -7.21 -13.48 -9.39
N ALA A 327 -8.26 -14.12 -8.90
CA ALA A 327 -9.17 -14.90 -9.72
C ALA A 327 -10.05 -14.02 -10.62
N SER A 328 -10.56 -12.91 -10.09
CA SER A 328 -11.56 -12.08 -10.77
C SER A 328 -10.99 -11.03 -11.73
N THR A 329 -9.70 -10.68 -11.62
CA THR A 329 -9.13 -9.61 -12.46
C THR A 329 -9.19 -9.94 -13.96
N PRO A 330 -9.85 -9.10 -14.79
CA PRO A 330 -9.94 -9.32 -16.23
C PRO A 330 -8.69 -8.85 -16.98
N LEU A 331 -7.79 -8.14 -16.32
CA LEU A 331 -6.64 -7.46 -16.92
C LEU A 331 -5.45 -8.39 -17.16
N LEU A 332 -5.43 -9.55 -16.52
CA LEU A 332 -4.41 -10.57 -16.76
C LEU A 332 -4.82 -11.53 -17.86
N GLU A 333 -3.88 -11.83 -18.75
CA GLU A 333 -4.03 -12.92 -19.71
C GLU A 333 -4.27 -14.25 -18.98
N PRO A 334 -5.06 -15.19 -19.56
CA PRO A 334 -5.46 -16.43 -18.87
C PRO A 334 -4.30 -17.22 -18.28
N ARG A 335 -3.18 -17.33 -19.01
CA ARG A 335 -1.98 -18.06 -18.55
C ARG A 335 -1.30 -17.36 -17.37
N THR A 336 -1.15 -16.03 -17.44
CA THR A 336 -0.58 -15.20 -16.38
C THR A 336 -1.46 -15.27 -15.15
N LYS A 337 -2.78 -15.13 -15.31
CA LYS A 337 -3.77 -15.24 -14.21
C LYS A 337 -3.65 -16.59 -13.48
N ALA A 338 -3.70 -17.69 -14.22
CA ALA A 338 -3.62 -19.03 -13.63
C ALA A 338 -2.29 -19.26 -12.88
N SER A 339 -1.17 -18.82 -13.47
CA SER A 339 0.15 -18.92 -12.83
C SER A 339 0.27 -18.05 -11.58
N THR A 340 -0.32 -16.86 -11.60
CA THR A 340 -0.30 -15.92 -10.47
C THR A 340 -1.20 -16.42 -9.35
N TYR A 341 -2.41 -16.90 -9.68
CA TYR A 341 -3.33 -17.48 -8.70
C TYR A 341 -2.66 -18.62 -7.92
N ARG A 342 -2.06 -19.58 -8.63
CA ARG A 342 -1.32 -20.67 -8.01
C ARG A 342 -0.16 -20.17 -7.15
N TYR A 343 0.56 -19.16 -7.62
CA TYR A 343 1.68 -18.59 -6.88
C TYR A 343 1.24 -17.98 -5.54
N ILE A 344 0.09 -17.31 -5.50
CA ILE A 344 -0.47 -16.80 -4.25
C ILE A 344 -0.98 -17.94 -3.36
N GLU A 345 -1.63 -18.96 -3.96
CA GLU A 345 -2.12 -20.15 -3.24
C GLU A 345 -0.99 -20.88 -2.50
N GLU A 346 0.18 -21.06 -3.15
CA GLU A 346 1.38 -21.68 -2.56
C GLU A 346 1.88 -20.98 -1.28
N PHE A 347 1.64 -19.67 -1.16
CA PHE A 347 1.96 -18.94 0.08
C PHE A 347 0.99 -19.34 1.21
N PHE A 348 -0.29 -19.48 0.93
CA PHE A 348 -1.25 -19.91 1.93
C PHE A 348 -1.05 -21.37 2.33
N GLU A 349 -0.65 -22.23 1.39
CA GLU A 349 -0.23 -23.60 1.70
C GLU A 349 1.01 -23.65 2.62
N LEU A 350 1.93 -22.67 2.49
CA LEU A 350 3.04 -22.54 3.43
C LEU A 350 2.54 -22.19 4.83
N LEU A 351 1.61 -21.23 4.95
CA LEU A 351 1.04 -20.84 6.25
C LEU A 351 0.17 -21.95 6.88
N ASP A 352 -0.41 -22.85 6.08
CA ASP A 352 -1.21 -23.99 6.55
C ASP A 352 -0.34 -25.13 7.10
N ASP A 353 0.98 -25.14 6.85
CA ASP A 353 1.91 -26.17 7.31
C ASP A 353 2.81 -25.64 8.47
N PRO A 354 2.53 -26.01 9.72
CA PRO A 354 3.31 -25.54 10.87
C PRO A 354 4.80 -25.88 10.81
N LYS A 355 5.17 -27.00 10.13
CA LYS A 355 6.59 -27.36 9.97
C LYS A 355 7.30 -26.44 9.01
N ARG A 356 6.61 -26.08 7.93
CA ARG A 356 7.13 -25.08 6.97
C ARG A 356 7.22 -23.71 7.60
N VAL A 357 6.19 -23.27 8.31
CA VAL A 357 6.21 -22.00 9.08
C VAL A 357 7.42 -21.95 10.01
N GLN A 358 7.62 -23.01 10.82
CA GLN A 358 8.76 -23.06 11.73
C GLN A 358 10.11 -23.02 10.99
N LYS A 359 10.25 -23.70 9.87
CA LYS A 359 11.50 -23.78 9.11
C LYS A 359 11.77 -22.56 8.22
N GLU A 360 10.73 -22.07 7.54
CA GLU A 360 10.87 -21.12 6.44
C GLU A 360 10.59 -19.66 6.88
N ILE A 361 9.92 -19.46 8.03
CA ILE A 361 9.62 -18.14 8.58
C ILE A 361 10.33 -17.97 9.94
N VAL A 362 9.88 -18.66 10.98
CA VAL A 362 10.41 -18.50 12.34
C VAL A 362 11.91 -18.79 12.41
N GLY A 363 12.38 -19.87 11.78
CA GLY A 363 13.80 -20.26 11.78
C GLY A 363 14.69 -19.42 10.86
N ARG A 364 14.13 -18.42 10.18
CA ARG A 364 14.88 -17.49 9.29
C ARG A 364 14.76 -16.04 9.71
N CYS A 365 14.03 -15.76 10.81
CA CYS A 365 13.94 -14.38 11.28
C CYS A 365 15.33 -13.88 11.69
N ARG A 366 15.59 -12.60 11.53
CA ARG A 366 16.86 -11.95 11.86
C ARG A 366 16.77 -11.34 13.25
N GLY A 367 17.68 -11.77 14.13
CA GLY A 367 17.80 -11.23 15.48
C GLY A 367 18.52 -9.89 15.52
N GLU A 368 18.45 -9.20 16.66
CA GLU A 368 19.06 -7.90 16.86
C GLU A 368 20.59 -7.97 16.76
N ASP A 369 21.19 -9.01 17.31
CA ASP A 369 22.65 -9.21 17.26
C ASP A 369 23.17 -9.45 15.83
N GLU A 370 22.46 -10.25 15.04
CA GLU A 370 22.79 -10.51 13.64
C GLU A 370 22.70 -9.24 12.78
N LEU A 371 21.68 -8.43 13.05
CA LEU A 371 21.50 -7.15 12.35
C LEU A 371 22.56 -6.13 12.72
N ALA A 372 22.95 -6.06 14.00
CA ALA A 372 24.03 -5.18 14.46
C ALA A 372 25.37 -5.55 13.79
N GLU A 373 25.64 -6.85 13.63
CA GLU A 373 26.84 -7.31 12.91
C GLU A 373 26.80 -7.00 11.42
N MET A 374 25.65 -7.15 10.75
CA MET A 374 25.47 -6.78 9.34
C MET A 374 25.71 -5.28 9.11
N LEU A 375 25.12 -4.41 9.95
CA LEU A 375 25.23 -2.96 9.87
C LEU A 375 26.63 -2.43 10.20
N SER A 376 27.47 -3.23 10.86
CA SER A 376 28.86 -2.85 11.19
C SER A 376 29.87 -3.23 10.10
N ARG A 377 29.46 -4.00 9.08
CA ARG A 377 30.33 -4.50 7.99
C ARG A 377 30.29 -3.65 6.73
N ASP A 378 29.31 -2.73 6.64
CA ASP A 378 29.16 -1.73 5.59
C ASP A 378 29.71 -0.38 6.06
#